data_0a16b14e44739b107c0c6f7547da46df
#
_entry.id   0a16b14e44739b107c0c6f7547da46df
#
_cell.length_a   1.000
_cell.length_b   1.000
_cell.length_c   1.000
_cell.angle_alpha   90.00
_cell.angle_beta   90.00
_cell.angle_gamma   90.00
#
_symmetry.space_group_name_H-M   'P 1'
#
loop_
_entity.id
_entity.type
_entity.pdbx_description
1 polymer ?
#
loop_
_entity_poly.entity_id
_entity_poly.type
_entity_poly.pdbx_seq_one_letter_code
_entity_poly.pdbx_strand_id
1 'polypeptide(L)'
;MKAMTYRGPYKVRAESKPEPKIEHPNDAIVRVELAAICGSDLHLYHGMMPDTRVGHTFGHEFIGRVEQVGGSVQNLKVGDRVMVPFNIYCGSCYFCARGLFSNCHNVNPNATAIGGIYGYSHSTGGYDGGQAELVRVPFADVGPGIIPEDIPDEDALLLTDAFSTGYFGAQLADIAEGDTAVVFGAGPVGLAAARSCWLMGAGRVIVVDHLDYRLRKAQEFALAETVAFSQVGDIVRELKNMTGGLGADVAVDAVGAEADGHVMQHVTSAKLKLQGGSPVALNWAIDSVRKGGTVSVMGAYGPMFSAVRFGDAMNKGLTLRMNQAPVKRQWPRLFEHIRAGHLRPSELITHRIPLDHIAEGYHIFSSKLDDIIKPVIVPAA
;
A
#
# COMPACT_ATOMS: atom_id res chain seq x y z
N MET A 1 -3.68 -2.02 -27.23
CA MET A 1 -4.47 -1.96 -26.01
C MET A 1 -4.57 -0.53 -25.48
N LYS A 2 -5.59 -0.21 -24.72
CA LYS A 2 -5.69 1.04 -23.97
C LYS A 2 -4.97 0.90 -22.63
N ALA A 3 -4.21 1.93 -22.23
CA ALA A 3 -3.49 1.96 -20.96
C ALA A 3 -3.37 3.38 -20.44
N MET A 4 -3.30 3.53 -19.11
CA MET A 4 -2.83 4.76 -18.50
C MET A 4 -1.36 4.98 -18.88
N THR A 5 -1.00 6.19 -19.29
CA THR A 5 0.37 6.57 -19.57
C THR A 5 0.76 7.83 -18.80
N TYR A 6 1.92 7.78 -18.17
CA TYR A 6 2.54 8.92 -17.52
C TYR A 6 3.10 9.90 -18.58
N ARG A 7 2.80 11.18 -18.44
CA ARG A 7 3.22 12.24 -19.36
C ARG A 7 4.03 13.36 -18.69
N GLY A 8 4.47 13.13 -17.47
CA GLY A 8 5.17 14.08 -16.62
C GLY A 8 4.39 14.42 -15.36
N PRO A 9 4.96 15.19 -14.44
CA PRO A 9 4.32 15.53 -13.17
C PRO A 9 2.91 16.10 -13.36
N TYR A 10 1.96 15.55 -12.60
CA TYR A 10 0.53 15.89 -12.64
C TYR A 10 -0.15 15.61 -13.99
N LYS A 11 0.43 14.72 -14.82
CA LYS A 11 -0.13 14.42 -16.16
C LYS A 11 -0.14 12.92 -16.40
N VAL A 12 -1.33 12.35 -16.42
CA VAL A 12 -1.60 10.98 -16.87
C VAL A 12 -2.73 11.01 -17.90
N ARG A 13 -2.77 10.05 -18.81
CA ARG A 13 -3.81 9.91 -19.85
C ARG A 13 -4.08 8.46 -20.15
N ALA A 14 -5.32 8.14 -20.52
CA ALA A 14 -5.63 6.89 -21.19
C ALA A 14 -5.28 7.02 -22.68
N GLU A 15 -4.40 6.17 -23.18
CA GLU A 15 -3.90 6.22 -24.55
C GLU A 15 -3.71 4.82 -25.12
N SER A 16 -3.65 4.73 -26.45
CA SER A 16 -3.26 3.49 -27.13
C SER A 16 -1.78 3.19 -26.90
N LYS A 17 -1.49 1.97 -26.45
CA LYS A 17 -0.14 1.43 -26.22
C LYS A 17 -0.02 0.06 -26.91
N PRO A 18 1.16 -0.35 -27.39
CA PRO A 18 1.37 -1.72 -27.85
C PRO A 18 0.93 -2.75 -26.80
N GLU A 19 0.34 -3.84 -27.23
CA GLU A 19 0.02 -4.94 -26.34
C GLU A 19 1.30 -5.58 -25.79
N PRO A 20 1.30 -5.99 -24.51
CA PRO A 20 2.42 -6.73 -23.94
C PRO A 20 2.56 -8.09 -24.63
N LYS A 21 3.78 -8.63 -24.64
CA LYS A 21 4.09 -9.94 -25.21
C LYS A 21 4.73 -10.83 -24.15
N ILE A 22 4.67 -12.14 -24.36
CA ILE A 22 5.48 -13.09 -23.61
C ILE A 22 6.95 -12.83 -23.98
N GLU A 23 7.74 -12.38 -23.02
CA GLU A 23 9.17 -12.10 -23.18
C GLU A 23 10.04 -13.25 -22.62
N HIS A 24 9.49 -14.01 -21.70
CA HIS A 24 10.14 -15.16 -21.10
C HIS A 24 9.16 -16.35 -20.98
N PRO A 25 9.61 -17.61 -21.13
CA PRO A 25 8.72 -18.77 -21.02
C PRO A 25 7.92 -18.89 -19.73
N ASN A 26 8.34 -18.20 -18.66
CA ASN A 26 7.66 -18.17 -17.37
C ASN A 26 6.68 -16.98 -17.20
N ASP A 27 6.43 -16.22 -18.25
CA ASP A 27 5.51 -15.08 -18.21
C ASP A 27 4.06 -15.52 -18.46
N ALA A 28 3.13 -14.70 -17.99
CA ALA A 28 1.75 -14.70 -18.47
C ALA A 28 1.35 -13.30 -18.93
N ILE A 29 0.32 -13.20 -19.76
CA ILE A 29 -0.42 -11.98 -20.05
C ILE A 29 -1.75 -12.10 -19.33
N VAL A 30 -2.09 -11.08 -18.54
CA VAL A 30 -3.36 -10.99 -17.83
C VAL A 30 -4.20 -9.87 -18.44
N ARG A 31 -5.44 -10.20 -18.81
CA ARG A 31 -6.47 -9.22 -19.13
C ARG A 31 -7.01 -8.69 -17.82
N VAL A 32 -6.79 -7.40 -17.57
CA VAL A 32 -7.16 -6.75 -16.33
C VAL A 32 -8.67 -6.50 -16.32
N GLU A 33 -9.35 -6.98 -15.29
CA GLU A 33 -10.78 -6.74 -15.06
C GLU A 33 -10.99 -5.56 -14.10
N LEU A 34 -10.15 -5.48 -13.04
CA LEU A 34 -10.15 -4.37 -12.10
C LEU A 34 -8.70 -4.01 -11.72
N ALA A 35 -8.45 -2.73 -11.62
CA ALA A 35 -7.23 -2.18 -11.03
C ALA A 35 -7.58 -1.11 -9.98
N ALA A 36 -6.59 -0.61 -9.23
CA ALA A 36 -6.83 0.48 -8.29
C ALA A 36 -5.75 1.56 -8.39
N ILE A 37 -6.03 2.74 -7.82
CA ILE A 37 -5.02 3.77 -7.58
C ILE A 37 -4.62 3.70 -6.11
N CYS A 38 -3.32 3.60 -5.85
CA CYS A 38 -2.73 3.62 -4.52
C CYS A 38 -2.15 5.01 -4.19
N GLY A 39 -2.01 5.32 -2.89
CA GLY A 39 -1.30 6.51 -2.44
C GLY A 39 0.12 6.60 -3.00
N SER A 40 0.83 5.47 -3.12
CA SER A 40 2.17 5.42 -3.69
C SER A 40 2.23 5.75 -5.20
N ASP A 41 1.14 5.57 -5.96
CA ASP A 41 1.05 6.03 -7.36
C ASP A 41 1.12 7.57 -7.42
N LEU A 42 0.68 8.26 -6.36
CA LEU A 42 0.76 9.72 -6.28
C LEU A 42 2.21 10.21 -6.19
N HIS A 43 3.14 9.43 -5.64
CA HIS A 43 4.56 9.78 -5.66
C HIS A 43 5.07 9.96 -7.10
N LEU A 44 4.66 9.04 -7.99
CA LEU A 44 4.98 9.11 -9.42
C LEU A 44 4.24 10.26 -10.09
N TYR A 45 2.93 10.37 -9.83
CA TYR A 45 2.07 11.42 -10.37
C TYR A 45 2.57 12.82 -10.02
N HIS A 46 3.02 13.03 -8.78
CA HIS A 46 3.60 14.31 -8.33
C HIS A 46 5.03 14.55 -8.83
N GLY A 47 5.65 13.56 -9.53
CA GLY A 47 7.03 13.67 -10.00
C GLY A 47 8.07 13.55 -8.90
N MET A 48 7.73 12.92 -7.78
CA MET A 48 8.65 12.71 -6.65
C MET A 48 9.68 11.61 -6.95
N MET A 49 9.42 10.77 -7.98
CA MET A 49 10.32 9.71 -8.47
C MET A 49 10.93 10.15 -9.81
N PRO A 50 12.11 10.78 -9.81
CA PRO A 50 12.68 11.42 -11.01
C PRO A 50 13.08 10.42 -12.11
N ASP A 51 13.24 9.14 -11.77
CA ASP A 51 13.53 8.04 -12.68
C ASP A 51 12.29 7.52 -13.44
N THR A 52 11.10 8.04 -13.14
CA THR A 52 9.85 7.66 -13.83
C THR A 52 9.85 8.19 -15.27
N ARG A 53 9.79 7.31 -16.25
CA ARG A 53 9.85 7.67 -17.67
C ARG A 53 8.47 7.98 -18.24
N VAL A 54 8.42 8.94 -19.17
CA VAL A 54 7.21 9.22 -19.95
C VAL A 54 6.81 7.98 -20.76
N GLY A 55 5.50 7.67 -20.77
CA GLY A 55 4.96 6.46 -21.40
C GLY A 55 4.83 5.26 -20.47
N HIS A 56 5.35 5.34 -19.24
CA HIS A 56 5.19 4.28 -18.25
C HIS A 56 3.73 4.16 -17.78
N THR A 57 3.26 2.92 -17.59
CA THR A 57 1.92 2.60 -17.07
C THR A 57 2.00 2.28 -15.59
N PHE A 58 1.22 3.02 -14.77
CA PHE A 58 1.17 2.81 -13.32
C PHE A 58 0.19 1.70 -12.93
N GLY A 59 0.06 1.49 -11.62
CA GLY A 59 -0.90 0.57 -11.03
C GLY A 59 -0.29 -0.78 -10.67
N HIS A 60 -0.10 -0.99 -9.39
CA HIS A 60 0.44 -2.23 -8.83
C HIS A 60 -0.64 -3.07 -8.14
N GLU A 61 -1.87 -2.62 -8.15
CA GLU A 61 -3.04 -3.31 -7.64
C GLU A 61 -3.96 -3.69 -8.79
N PHE A 62 -4.05 -4.98 -9.12
CA PHE A 62 -4.93 -5.45 -10.19
C PHE A 62 -5.28 -6.93 -10.06
N ILE A 63 -6.42 -7.27 -10.63
CA ILE A 63 -6.92 -8.62 -10.84
C ILE A 63 -7.39 -8.78 -12.29
N GLY A 64 -7.54 -9.99 -12.73
CA GLY A 64 -8.07 -10.25 -14.08
C GLY A 64 -8.04 -11.72 -14.47
N ARG A 65 -8.08 -11.98 -15.76
CA ARG A 65 -8.02 -13.32 -16.34
C ARG A 65 -6.76 -13.53 -17.16
N VAL A 66 -6.22 -14.71 -17.01
CA VAL A 66 -5.07 -15.13 -17.83
C VAL A 66 -5.49 -15.18 -19.29
N GLU A 67 -4.85 -14.38 -20.14
CA GLU A 67 -5.09 -14.29 -21.59
C GLU A 67 -4.11 -15.17 -22.36
N GLN A 68 -2.87 -15.23 -21.89
CA GLN A 68 -1.78 -15.99 -22.52
C GLN A 68 -0.83 -16.51 -21.44
N VAL A 69 -0.21 -17.67 -21.69
CA VAL A 69 0.85 -18.22 -20.83
C VAL A 69 2.08 -18.56 -21.66
N GLY A 70 3.26 -18.36 -21.12
CA GLY A 70 4.52 -18.83 -21.69
C GLY A 70 4.68 -20.34 -21.57
N GLY A 71 5.53 -20.91 -22.41
CA GLY A 71 5.66 -22.37 -22.56
C GLY A 71 6.17 -23.14 -21.33
N SER A 72 6.67 -22.44 -20.28
CA SER A 72 7.12 -23.05 -19.04
C SER A 72 6.16 -22.85 -17.87
N VAL A 73 5.05 -22.13 -18.05
CA VAL A 73 4.04 -21.92 -17.02
C VAL A 73 3.23 -23.20 -16.82
N GLN A 74 3.11 -23.65 -15.56
CA GLN A 74 2.46 -24.92 -15.18
C GLN A 74 1.26 -24.74 -14.27
N ASN A 75 1.25 -23.68 -13.44
CA ASN A 75 0.25 -23.51 -12.38
C ASN A 75 -0.93 -22.60 -12.82
N LEU A 76 -0.84 -22.00 -14.00
CA LEU A 76 -1.88 -21.15 -14.57
C LEU A 76 -2.24 -21.61 -15.99
N LYS A 77 -3.50 -21.43 -16.37
CA LYS A 77 -4.01 -21.65 -17.71
C LYS A 77 -4.85 -20.46 -18.18
N VAL A 78 -5.00 -20.33 -19.49
CA VAL A 78 -5.89 -19.33 -20.09
C VAL A 78 -7.29 -19.43 -19.52
N GLY A 79 -7.86 -18.30 -19.15
CA GLY A 79 -9.18 -18.17 -18.51
C GLY A 79 -9.16 -18.19 -16.99
N ASP A 80 -8.06 -18.59 -16.33
CA ASP A 80 -7.96 -18.54 -14.87
C ASP A 80 -8.14 -17.11 -14.35
N ARG A 81 -8.97 -16.98 -13.31
CA ARG A 81 -9.22 -15.73 -12.60
C ARG A 81 -8.15 -15.53 -11.55
N VAL A 82 -7.32 -14.48 -11.69
CA VAL A 82 -6.12 -14.29 -10.89
C VAL A 82 -6.06 -12.94 -10.22
N MET A 83 -5.48 -12.92 -9.02
CA MET A 83 -5.02 -11.73 -8.33
C MET A 83 -3.49 -11.69 -8.36
N VAL A 84 -2.92 -10.51 -8.56
CA VAL A 84 -1.48 -10.32 -8.72
C VAL A 84 -0.95 -9.44 -7.60
N PRO A 85 0.02 -9.91 -6.79
CA PRO A 85 0.59 -9.09 -5.71
C PRO A 85 1.40 -7.94 -6.31
N PHE A 86 1.47 -6.82 -5.63
CA PHE A 86 2.23 -5.67 -6.13
C PHE A 86 3.73 -5.99 -6.33
N ASN A 87 4.28 -6.92 -5.55
CA ASN A 87 5.66 -7.35 -5.65
C ASN A 87 5.85 -8.36 -6.79
N ILE A 88 6.95 -8.20 -7.53
CA ILE A 88 7.44 -9.20 -8.47
C ILE A 88 8.57 -9.98 -7.81
N TYR A 89 8.54 -11.30 -7.88
CA TYR A 89 9.57 -12.15 -7.27
C TYR A 89 9.71 -13.51 -7.97
N CYS A 90 10.92 -14.06 -7.93
CA CYS A 90 11.28 -15.26 -8.68
C CYS A 90 10.96 -16.57 -7.94
N GLY A 91 10.67 -16.55 -6.63
CA GLY A 91 10.37 -17.72 -5.82
C GLY A 91 11.58 -18.56 -5.38
N SER A 92 12.77 -18.39 -5.97
CA SER A 92 13.91 -19.32 -5.78
C SER A 92 15.18 -18.69 -5.19
N CYS A 93 15.34 -17.35 -5.20
CA CYS A 93 16.54 -16.73 -4.65
C CYS A 93 16.60 -16.79 -3.12
N TYR A 94 17.74 -16.43 -2.56
CA TYR A 94 17.99 -16.42 -1.11
C TYR A 94 16.85 -15.75 -0.31
N PHE A 95 16.38 -14.61 -0.78
CA PHE A 95 15.31 -13.85 -0.11
C PHE A 95 13.95 -14.53 -0.24
N CYS A 96 13.61 -14.97 -1.45
CA CYS A 96 12.34 -15.67 -1.71
C CYS A 96 12.22 -16.96 -0.88
N ALA A 97 13.30 -17.74 -0.78
CA ALA A 97 13.34 -18.95 0.04
C ALA A 97 13.10 -18.70 1.55
N ARG A 98 13.20 -17.44 1.99
CA ARG A 98 12.93 -17.00 3.37
C ARG A 98 11.61 -16.24 3.51
N GLY A 99 10.79 -16.20 2.46
CA GLY A 99 9.52 -15.46 2.45
C GLY A 99 9.69 -13.93 2.37
N LEU A 100 10.89 -13.43 2.07
CA LEU A 100 11.19 -12.00 1.89
C LEU A 100 10.98 -11.61 0.40
N PHE A 101 9.77 -11.81 -0.09
CA PHE A 101 9.44 -11.65 -1.51
C PHE A 101 9.69 -10.23 -2.02
N SER A 102 9.41 -9.22 -1.21
CA SER A 102 9.63 -7.81 -1.53
C SER A 102 11.12 -7.43 -1.70
N ASN A 103 12.04 -8.32 -1.32
CA ASN A 103 13.48 -8.12 -1.45
C ASN A 103 14.09 -9.04 -2.53
N CYS A 104 13.32 -9.54 -3.48
CA CYS A 104 13.80 -10.44 -4.51
C CYS A 104 14.94 -9.83 -5.33
N HIS A 105 16.07 -10.54 -5.40
CA HIS A 105 17.29 -10.08 -6.08
C HIS A 105 17.21 -10.22 -7.61
N ASN A 106 16.52 -11.27 -8.10
CA ASN A 106 16.53 -11.60 -9.51
C ASN A 106 15.67 -10.70 -10.38
N VAL A 107 14.68 -10.00 -9.79
CA VAL A 107 13.75 -9.13 -10.52
C VAL A 107 14.23 -7.67 -10.59
N ASN A 108 15.16 -7.29 -9.72
CA ASN A 108 15.76 -5.96 -9.69
C ASN A 108 17.20 -6.04 -9.17
N PRO A 109 18.13 -6.65 -9.93
CA PRO A 109 19.48 -6.97 -9.45
C PRO A 109 20.32 -5.73 -9.13
N ASN A 110 19.97 -4.58 -9.69
CA ASN A 110 20.70 -3.32 -9.47
C ASN A 110 20.21 -2.56 -8.22
N ALA A 111 19.11 -2.99 -7.60
CA ALA A 111 18.61 -2.38 -6.37
C ALA A 111 19.27 -2.99 -5.15
N THR A 112 19.67 -2.14 -4.20
CA THR A 112 20.30 -2.57 -2.94
C THR A 112 19.27 -2.93 -1.86
N ALA A 113 18.02 -2.51 -2.00
CA ALA A 113 17.01 -2.63 -0.95
C ALA A 113 15.74 -3.35 -1.41
N ILE A 114 15.04 -2.85 -2.45
CA ILE A 114 13.72 -3.33 -2.85
C ILE A 114 13.80 -4.17 -4.13
N GLY A 115 12.93 -5.18 -4.25
CA GLY A 115 12.75 -5.99 -5.47
C GLY A 115 11.97 -5.28 -6.57
N GLY A 116 11.29 -6.05 -7.42
CA GLY A 116 10.45 -5.53 -8.48
C GLY A 116 9.05 -5.14 -7.99
N ILE A 117 8.50 -4.05 -8.54
CA ILE A 117 7.13 -3.60 -8.31
C ILE A 117 6.48 -3.28 -9.65
N TYR A 118 5.25 -3.77 -9.87
CA TYR A 118 4.46 -3.38 -11.03
C TYR A 118 4.14 -1.90 -10.99
N GLY A 119 4.15 -1.26 -12.17
CA GLY A 119 3.63 0.10 -12.33
C GLY A 119 4.21 1.15 -11.38
N TYR A 120 5.40 0.93 -10.86
CA TYR A 120 6.10 1.90 -10.01
C TYR A 120 7.34 2.43 -10.76
N SER A 121 8.30 3.02 -10.07
CA SER A 121 9.45 3.68 -10.70
C SER A 121 10.42 2.71 -11.39
N HIS A 122 11.32 3.24 -12.24
CA HIS A 122 12.31 2.42 -12.91
C HIS A 122 13.40 1.91 -11.96
N SER A 123 13.60 2.53 -10.79
CA SER A 123 14.44 1.99 -9.73
C SER A 123 13.89 0.71 -9.10
N THR A 124 12.60 0.40 -9.30
CA THR A 124 11.96 -0.86 -8.89
C THR A 124 11.78 -1.85 -10.04
N GLY A 125 12.60 -1.73 -11.09
CA GLY A 125 12.62 -2.63 -12.24
C GLY A 125 11.91 -2.11 -13.49
N GLY A 126 11.08 -1.05 -13.40
CA GLY A 126 10.43 -0.41 -14.55
C GLY A 126 9.37 -1.27 -15.24
N TYR A 127 8.75 -2.17 -14.52
CA TYR A 127 7.65 -2.99 -15.02
C TYR A 127 6.38 -2.15 -15.20
N ASP A 128 5.71 -2.26 -16.34
CA ASP A 128 4.39 -1.66 -16.52
C ASP A 128 3.37 -2.27 -15.57
N GLY A 129 2.39 -1.47 -15.15
CA GLY A 129 1.35 -1.84 -14.19
C GLY A 129 0.02 -2.22 -14.81
N GLY A 130 -0.94 -2.50 -13.95
CA GLY A 130 -2.28 -2.98 -14.28
C GLY A 130 -3.32 -1.91 -14.56
N GLN A 131 -2.99 -0.60 -14.57
CA GLN A 131 -3.93 0.43 -15.04
C GLN A 131 -3.98 0.43 -16.59
N ALA A 132 -4.30 -0.73 -17.15
CA ALA A 132 -4.31 -1.04 -18.58
C ALA A 132 -5.28 -2.20 -18.85
N GLU A 133 -5.62 -2.43 -20.13
CA GLU A 133 -6.43 -3.60 -20.52
C GLU A 133 -5.67 -4.92 -20.39
N LEU A 134 -4.34 -4.90 -20.65
CA LEU A 134 -3.48 -6.08 -20.57
C LEU A 134 -2.18 -5.74 -19.83
N VAL A 135 -1.65 -6.70 -19.08
CA VAL A 135 -0.37 -6.56 -18.37
C VAL A 135 0.44 -7.85 -18.48
N ARG A 136 1.76 -7.72 -18.69
CA ARG A 136 2.70 -8.84 -18.61
C ARG A 136 3.03 -9.15 -17.15
N VAL A 137 2.90 -10.39 -16.77
CA VAL A 137 3.14 -10.92 -15.44
C VAL A 137 4.33 -11.88 -15.47
N PRO A 138 5.55 -11.45 -15.09
CA PRO A 138 6.71 -12.32 -14.97
C PRO A 138 6.55 -13.31 -13.83
N PHE A 139 7.26 -14.45 -13.94
CA PHE A 139 7.23 -15.52 -12.92
C PHE A 139 5.79 -15.95 -12.55
N ALA A 140 4.99 -16.22 -13.58
CA ALA A 140 3.55 -16.44 -13.46
C ALA A 140 3.15 -17.59 -12.54
N ASP A 141 3.99 -18.62 -12.40
CA ASP A 141 3.77 -19.73 -11.46
C ASP A 141 4.00 -19.36 -9.99
N VAL A 142 4.60 -18.20 -9.72
CA VAL A 142 5.05 -17.83 -8.37
C VAL A 142 4.25 -16.66 -7.79
N GLY A 143 4.20 -15.54 -8.51
CA GLY A 143 3.57 -14.30 -8.04
C GLY A 143 2.05 -14.40 -7.93
N PRO A 144 1.32 -14.56 -9.03
CA PRO A 144 -0.13 -14.59 -9.04
C PRO A 144 -0.72 -15.70 -8.16
N GLY A 145 -1.97 -15.52 -7.78
CA GLY A 145 -2.78 -16.54 -7.16
C GLY A 145 -4.14 -16.64 -7.82
N ILE A 146 -4.66 -17.85 -7.97
CA ILE A 146 -6.04 -18.07 -8.43
C ILE A 146 -6.97 -17.54 -7.35
N ILE A 147 -7.93 -16.69 -7.74
CA ILE A 147 -8.97 -16.18 -6.84
C ILE A 147 -9.97 -17.32 -6.58
N PRO A 148 -10.18 -17.72 -5.32
CA PRO A 148 -11.22 -18.71 -5.01
C PRO A 148 -12.61 -18.26 -5.49
N GLU A 149 -13.47 -19.21 -5.91
CA GLU A 149 -14.79 -18.89 -6.46
C GLU A 149 -15.68 -18.14 -5.47
N ASP A 150 -15.51 -18.39 -4.19
CA ASP A 150 -16.25 -17.78 -3.09
C ASP A 150 -15.73 -16.41 -2.64
N ILE A 151 -14.65 -15.91 -3.24
CA ILE A 151 -14.09 -14.58 -2.95
C ILE A 151 -14.51 -13.60 -4.05
N PRO A 152 -15.22 -12.49 -3.70
CA PRO A 152 -15.58 -11.45 -4.66
C PRO A 152 -14.36 -10.76 -5.28
N ASP A 153 -14.47 -10.33 -6.54
CA ASP A 153 -13.39 -9.67 -7.26
C ASP A 153 -12.88 -8.39 -6.55
N GLU A 154 -13.79 -7.56 -6.08
CA GLU A 154 -13.43 -6.33 -5.39
C GLU A 154 -12.71 -6.59 -4.05
N ASP A 155 -13.11 -7.64 -3.33
CA ASP A 155 -12.37 -8.04 -2.12
C ASP A 155 -10.98 -8.55 -2.50
N ALA A 156 -10.87 -9.42 -3.53
CA ALA A 156 -9.60 -9.93 -4.03
C ALA A 156 -8.66 -8.80 -4.51
N LEU A 157 -9.21 -7.78 -5.19
CA LEU A 157 -8.43 -6.61 -5.62
C LEU A 157 -7.74 -5.93 -4.45
N LEU A 158 -8.45 -5.68 -3.35
CA LEU A 158 -7.89 -5.00 -2.19
C LEU A 158 -6.81 -5.84 -1.47
N LEU A 159 -6.81 -7.17 -1.69
CA LEU A 159 -5.77 -8.05 -1.16
C LEU A 159 -4.49 -8.03 -1.99
N THR A 160 -4.49 -7.44 -3.18
CA THR A 160 -3.27 -7.36 -4.01
C THR A 160 -2.23 -6.39 -3.43
N ASP A 161 -2.66 -5.45 -2.59
CA ASP A 161 -1.80 -4.54 -1.82
C ASP A 161 -2.47 -4.06 -0.53
N ALA A 162 -3.34 -3.06 -0.61
CA ALA A 162 -3.74 -2.19 0.51
C ALA A 162 -4.15 -2.97 1.77
N PHE A 163 -4.99 -4.00 1.63
CA PHE A 163 -5.44 -4.77 2.79
C PHE A 163 -4.35 -5.73 3.31
N SER A 164 -3.64 -6.42 2.42
CA SER A 164 -2.52 -7.28 2.79
C SER A 164 -1.39 -6.51 3.47
N THR A 165 -1.14 -5.29 3.00
CA THR A 165 -0.13 -4.38 3.57
C THR A 165 -0.56 -3.91 4.96
N GLY A 166 -1.81 -3.49 5.14
CA GLY A 166 -2.34 -3.11 6.46
C GLY A 166 -2.35 -4.28 7.45
N TYR A 167 -2.75 -5.48 7.00
CA TYR A 167 -2.72 -6.69 7.81
C TYR A 167 -1.29 -7.04 8.25
N PHE A 168 -0.34 -6.96 7.33
CA PHE A 168 1.08 -7.16 7.64
C PHE A 168 1.61 -6.11 8.63
N GLY A 169 1.17 -4.86 8.51
CA GLY A 169 1.49 -3.80 9.48
C GLY A 169 1.04 -4.14 10.90
N ALA A 170 -0.18 -4.65 11.04
CA ALA A 170 -0.68 -5.13 12.32
C ALA A 170 0.10 -6.36 12.85
N GLN A 171 0.51 -7.30 11.96
CA GLN A 171 1.40 -8.40 12.35
C GLN A 171 2.77 -7.92 12.85
N LEU A 172 3.36 -6.93 12.19
CA LEU A 172 4.63 -6.35 12.63
C LEU A 172 4.53 -5.65 13.99
N ALA A 173 3.35 -5.13 14.34
CA ALA A 173 3.11 -4.51 15.64
C ALA A 173 3.19 -5.51 16.81
N ASP A 174 3.05 -6.84 16.54
CA ASP A 174 3.16 -7.91 17.55
C ASP A 174 2.17 -7.73 18.71
N ILE A 175 0.91 -7.53 18.34
CA ILE A 175 -0.19 -7.19 19.26
C ILE A 175 -0.46 -8.37 20.21
N ALA A 176 -0.46 -8.11 21.51
CA ALA A 176 -0.94 -9.04 22.50
C ALA A 176 -2.45 -8.84 22.77
N GLU A 177 -3.09 -9.86 23.32
CA GLU A 177 -4.51 -9.82 23.70
C GLU A 177 -4.77 -8.65 24.65
N GLY A 178 -5.70 -7.77 24.29
CA GLY A 178 -6.09 -6.62 25.10
C GLY A 178 -5.25 -5.35 24.89
N ASP A 179 -4.20 -5.38 24.07
CA ASP A 179 -3.35 -4.22 23.79
C ASP A 179 -4.14 -3.03 23.21
N THR A 180 -3.67 -1.82 23.51
CA THR A 180 -4.10 -0.59 22.84
C THR A 180 -3.18 -0.32 21.63
N ALA A 181 -3.77 -0.31 20.45
CA ALA A 181 -3.09 0.01 19.18
C ALA A 181 -3.44 1.42 18.71
N VAL A 182 -2.43 2.19 18.31
CA VAL A 182 -2.63 3.48 17.63
C VAL A 182 -2.18 3.34 16.17
N VAL A 183 -3.04 3.75 15.22
CA VAL A 183 -2.73 3.75 13.79
C VAL A 183 -2.67 5.20 13.31
N PHE A 184 -1.54 5.62 12.78
CA PHE A 184 -1.34 6.92 12.17
C PHE A 184 -1.64 6.84 10.68
N GLY A 185 -2.62 7.67 10.22
CA GLY A 185 -3.14 7.69 8.87
C GLY A 185 -4.38 6.81 8.69
N ALA A 186 -5.46 7.41 8.19
CA ALA A 186 -6.71 6.74 7.84
C ALA A 186 -6.91 6.62 6.31
N GLY A 187 -5.81 6.46 5.56
CA GLY A 187 -5.84 6.02 4.17
C GLY A 187 -6.18 4.53 4.07
N PRO A 188 -6.28 3.95 2.85
CA PRO A 188 -6.67 2.55 2.66
C PRO A 188 -5.84 1.55 3.49
N VAL A 189 -4.51 1.73 3.51
CA VAL A 189 -3.59 0.88 4.30
C VAL A 189 -3.82 1.05 5.80
N GLY A 190 -3.99 2.30 6.27
CA GLY A 190 -4.22 2.57 7.70
C GLY A 190 -5.56 2.03 8.18
N LEU A 191 -6.63 2.16 7.38
CA LEU A 191 -7.94 1.58 7.68
C LEU A 191 -7.87 0.05 7.74
N ALA A 192 -7.16 -0.57 6.78
CA ALA A 192 -6.92 -2.01 6.79
C ALA A 192 -6.08 -2.45 8.00
N ALA A 193 -5.05 -1.68 8.38
CA ALA A 193 -4.26 -1.94 9.58
C ALA A 193 -5.10 -1.84 10.86
N ALA A 194 -5.91 -0.78 10.99
CA ALA A 194 -6.78 -0.60 12.14
C ALA A 194 -7.79 -1.75 12.30
N ARG A 195 -8.43 -2.18 11.20
CA ARG A 195 -9.31 -3.36 11.22
C ARG A 195 -8.54 -4.62 11.59
N SER A 196 -7.32 -4.77 11.11
CA SER A 196 -6.48 -5.94 11.37
C SER A 196 -5.97 -5.99 12.81
N CYS A 197 -5.80 -4.86 13.50
CA CYS A 197 -5.43 -4.84 14.92
C CYS A 197 -6.47 -5.59 15.77
N TRP A 198 -7.75 -5.41 15.50
CA TRP A 198 -8.82 -6.18 16.17
C TRP A 198 -8.72 -7.67 15.92
N LEU A 199 -8.42 -8.07 14.66
CA LEU A 199 -8.28 -9.47 14.30
C LEU A 199 -7.07 -10.14 14.97
N MET A 200 -6.14 -9.36 15.50
CA MET A 200 -4.95 -9.81 16.20
C MET A 200 -5.05 -9.73 17.71
N GLY A 201 -6.23 -9.34 18.24
CA GLY A 201 -6.49 -9.36 19.68
C GLY A 201 -6.36 -8.00 20.37
N ALA A 202 -6.21 -6.89 19.63
CA ALA A 202 -6.24 -5.57 20.26
C ALA A 202 -7.54 -5.37 21.06
N GLY A 203 -7.43 -4.88 22.29
CA GLY A 203 -8.57 -4.52 23.12
C GLY A 203 -9.09 -3.11 22.84
N ARG A 204 -8.28 -2.30 22.15
CA ARG A 204 -8.60 -0.91 21.80
C ARG A 204 -7.82 -0.48 20.56
N VAL A 205 -8.47 0.21 19.63
CA VAL A 205 -7.83 0.76 18.42
C VAL A 205 -8.17 2.23 18.29
N ILE A 206 -7.13 3.06 18.13
CA ILE A 206 -7.26 4.52 17.95
C ILE A 206 -6.63 4.87 16.60
N VAL A 207 -7.36 5.61 15.76
CA VAL A 207 -6.88 6.07 14.45
C VAL A 207 -6.68 7.58 14.47
N VAL A 208 -5.53 8.03 13.98
CA VAL A 208 -5.14 9.45 13.93
C VAL A 208 -5.08 9.91 12.47
N ASP A 209 -5.87 10.91 12.10
CA ASP A 209 -5.84 11.57 10.79
C ASP A 209 -6.33 13.02 10.96
N HIS A 210 -6.49 13.76 9.86
CA HIS A 210 -7.05 15.13 9.89
C HIS A 210 -8.26 15.32 8.97
N LEU A 211 -8.55 14.33 8.12
CA LEU A 211 -9.66 14.38 7.18
C LEU A 211 -10.90 13.74 7.79
N ASP A 212 -11.93 14.52 8.01
CA ASP A 212 -13.16 14.08 8.71
C ASP A 212 -13.81 12.86 8.05
N TYR A 213 -13.85 12.80 6.72
CA TYR A 213 -14.44 11.65 6.02
C TYR A 213 -13.65 10.35 6.23
N ARG A 214 -12.32 10.45 6.36
CA ARG A 214 -11.46 9.30 6.68
C ARG A 214 -11.63 8.85 8.12
N LEU A 215 -11.76 9.79 9.04
CA LEU A 215 -12.03 9.49 10.45
C LEU A 215 -13.41 8.84 10.63
N ARG A 216 -14.46 9.33 9.93
CA ARG A 216 -15.77 8.66 9.89
C ARG A 216 -15.63 7.22 9.38
N LYS A 217 -14.89 7.01 8.29
CA LYS A 217 -14.64 5.66 7.76
C LYS A 217 -13.88 4.78 8.73
N ALA A 218 -12.95 5.32 9.51
CA ALA A 218 -12.25 4.56 10.55
C ALA A 218 -13.21 4.10 11.68
N GLN A 219 -14.17 4.93 12.04
CA GLN A 219 -15.22 4.55 13.01
C GLN A 219 -16.15 3.47 12.46
N GLU A 220 -16.60 3.60 11.22
CA GLU A 220 -17.57 2.69 10.60
C GLU A 220 -16.95 1.34 10.22
N PHE A 221 -15.83 1.37 9.50
CA PHE A 221 -15.18 0.19 8.94
C PHE A 221 -14.24 -0.51 9.93
N ALA A 222 -13.38 0.27 10.59
CA ALA A 222 -12.38 -0.27 11.51
C ALA A 222 -12.86 -0.32 12.95
N LEU A 223 -14.07 0.20 13.27
CA LEU A 223 -14.63 0.27 14.64
C LEU A 223 -13.66 0.93 15.63
N ALA A 224 -12.89 1.90 15.16
CA ALA A 224 -11.83 2.55 15.91
C ALA A 224 -12.32 3.84 16.57
N GLU A 225 -11.71 4.18 17.71
CA GLU A 225 -11.74 5.55 18.20
C GLU A 225 -10.90 6.44 17.27
N THR A 226 -11.24 7.71 17.16
CA THR A 226 -10.57 8.60 16.22
C THR A 226 -10.08 9.88 16.86
N VAL A 227 -8.93 10.38 16.43
CA VAL A 227 -8.39 11.67 16.85
C VAL A 227 -8.03 12.48 15.62
N ALA A 228 -8.66 13.66 15.46
CA ALA A 228 -8.29 14.64 14.46
C ALA A 228 -7.10 15.47 14.99
N PHE A 229 -5.88 15.20 14.48
CA PHE A 229 -4.68 15.89 14.97
C PHE A 229 -4.71 17.41 14.69
N SER A 230 -5.50 17.86 13.72
CA SER A 230 -5.72 19.28 13.44
C SER A 230 -6.57 20.00 14.50
N GLN A 231 -7.29 19.25 15.33
CA GLN A 231 -8.19 19.79 16.36
C GLN A 231 -7.58 19.72 17.77
N VAL A 232 -6.40 19.11 17.93
CA VAL A 232 -5.69 19.00 19.20
C VAL A 232 -4.37 19.74 19.14
N GLY A 233 -3.97 20.38 20.23
CA GLY A 233 -2.72 21.16 20.27
C GLY A 233 -1.45 20.30 20.28
N ASP A 234 -1.53 19.09 20.86
CA ASP A 234 -0.42 18.14 20.99
C ASP A 234 -0.98 16.72 20.94
N ILE A 235 -0.82 16.07 19.80
CA ILE A 235 -1.35 14.72 19.56
C ILE A 235 -0.71 13.67 20.47
N VAL A 236 0.58 13.78 20.79
CA VAL A 236 1.27 12.83 21.65
C VAL A 236 0.72 12.91 23.08
N ARG A 237 0.50 14.13 23.57
CA ARG A 237 -0.11 14.35 24.89
C ARG A 237 -1.54 13.82 24.92
N GLU A 238 -2.32 14.06 23.86
CA GLU A 238 -3.70 13.58 23.77
C GLU A 238 -3.74 12.05 23.82
N LEU A 239 -2.94 11.36 23.00
CA LEU A 239 -2.86 9.90 23.01
C LEU A 239 -2.42 9.34 24.38
N LYS A 240 -1.50 10.01 25.07
CA LYS A 240 -1.11 9.62 26.42
C LYS A 240 -2.26 9.82 27.42
N ASN A 241 -3.00 10.92 27.33
CA ASN A 241 -4.18 11.14 28.18
C ASN A 241 -5.21 10.03 27.98
N MET A 242 -5.48 9.65 26.72
CA MET A 242 -6.40 8.56 26.39
C MET A 242 -5.95 7.19 26.91
N THR A 243 -4.66 7.02 27.20
CA THR A 243 -4.03 5.76 27.66
C THR A 243 -3.49 5.83 29.09
N GLY A 244 -4.13 6.64 29.94
CA GLY A 244 -3.79 6.76 31.38
C GLY A 244 -2.39 7.30 31.65
N GLY A 245 -1.82 8.07 30.74
CA GLY A 245 -0.49 8.69 30.85
C GLY A 245 0.68 7.79 30.41
N LEU A 246 0.46 6.52 30.17
CA LEU A 246 1.52 5.56 29.82
C LEU A 246 1.90 5.65 28.33
N GLY A 247 0.93 5.80 27.45
CA GLY A 247 1.03 5.64 26.00
C GLY A 247 0.43 4.30 25.55
N ALA A 248 0.25 4.14 24.22
CA ALA A 248 -0.25 2.93 23.62
C ALA A 248 0.75 1.77 23.72
N ASP A 249 0.28 0.52 23.66
CA ASP A 249 1.15 -0.66 23.65
C ASP A 249 1.90 -0.75 22.33
N VAL A 250 1.19 -0.51 21.23
CA VAL A 250 1.75 -0.56 19.88
C VAL A 250 1.29 0.63 19.04
N ALA A 251 2.11 0.99 18.04
CA ALA A 251 1.74 1.96 17.02
C ALA A 251 2.03 1.43 15.62
N VAL A 252 1.17 1.76 14.67
CA VAL A 252 1.36 1.50 13.23
C VAL A 252 1.45 2.83 12.50
N ASP A 253 2.57 3.09 11.86
CA ASP A 253 2.74 4.21 10.92
C ASP A 253 2.33 3.76 9.52
N ALA A 254 1.18 4.24 9.06
CA ALA A 254 0.62 4.01 7.71
C ALA A 254 0.59 5.29 6.85
N VAL A 255 1.38 6.29 7.21
CA VAL A 255 1.45 7.59 6.49
C VAL A 255 2.67 7.67 5.57
N GLY A 256 3.85 7.43 6.12
CA GLY A 256 5.10 7.54 5.37
C GLY A 256 5.40 8.98 4.89
N ALA A 257 5.93 9.05 3.66
CA ALA A 257 6.38 10.28 3.02
C ALA A 257 5.29 11.33 2.77
N GLU A 258 4.03 10.95 2.82
CA GLU A 258 2.89 11.84 2.55
C GLU A 258 2.44 12.68 3.77
N ALA A 259 3.12 12.55 4.91
CA ALA A 259 2.83 13.37 6.07
C ALA A 259 2.99 14.87 5.73
N ASP A 260 1.93 15.66 5.91
CA ASP A 260 1.97 17.11 5.74
C ASP A 260 2.91 17.74 6.78
N GLY A 261 4.16 17.97 6.37
CA GLY A 261 5.18 18.60 7.19
C GLY A 261 5.14 20.11 7.07
N HIS A 262 4.30 20.79 7.85
CA HIS A 262 4.25 22.27 7.89
C HIS A 262 5.58 22.93 8.32
N VAL A 263 6.54 22.20 8.88
CA VAL A 263 7.77 22.78 9.44
C VAL A 263 8.82 23.12 8.39
N MET A 264 8.82 22.49 7.21
CA MET A 264 9.83 22.77 6.15
C MET A 264 9.36 23.78 5.09
N GLN A 265 8.10 24.18 5.07
CA GLN A 265 7.62 25.19 4.12
C GLN A 265 8.09 26.63 4.44
N HIS A 266 8.55 26.90 5.64
CA HIS A 266 8.98 28.25 6.04
C HIS A 266 10.48 28.54 5.87
N VAL A 267 11.32 27.56 5.57
CA VAL A 267 12.78 27.75 5.54
C VAL A 267 13.37 27.81 4.13
N THR A 268 12.69 27.33 3.11
CA THR A 268 13.19 27.45 1.73
C THR A 268 12.06 27.87 0.79
N SER A 269 12.17 29.05 0.23
CA SER A 269 11.39 29.56 -0.90
C SER A 269 11.65 28.78 -2.22
N ALA A 270 12.33 27.66 -2.17
CA ALA A 270 12.60 26.79 -3.29
C ALA A 270 11.56 25.65 -3.33
N LYS A 271 10.76 25.62 -4.40
CA LYS A 271 9.86 24.52 -4.79
C LYS A 271 10.60 23.20 -5.13
N LEU A 272 11.63 22.84 -4.40
CA LEU A 272 12.23 21.52 -4.49
C LEU A 272 11.54 20.62 -3.45
N LYS A 273 10.43 20.00 -3.84
CA LYS A 273 9.94 18.78 -3.19
C LYS A 273 10.92 17.64 -3.51
N LEU A 274 12.10 17.69 -2.89
CA LEU A 274 12.96 16.52 -2.84
C LEU A 274 12.26 15.46 -2.00
N GLN A 275 12.24 14.24 -2.51
CA GLN A 275 11.67 13.05 -1.94
C GLN A 275 12.32 12.69 -0.60
N GLY A 276 11.91 13.36 0.43
CA GLY A 276 12.22 13.03 1.80
C GLY A 276 10.90 13.13 2.56
N GLY A 277 10.24 12.02 2.80
CA GLY A 277 9.00 12.03 3.55
C GLY A 277 9.16 12.74 4.89
N SER A 278 8.11 13.40 5.35
CA SER A 278 8.09 13.99 6.66
C SER A 278 8.06 12.88 7.73
N PRO A 279 9.02 12.78 8.65
CA PRO A 279 9.03 11.76 9.70
C PRO A 279 8.05 12.08 10.85
N VAL A 280 7.14 13.03 10.67
CA VAL A 280 6.27 13.53 11.75
C VAL A 280 5.41 12.42 12.31
N ALA A 281 4.74 11.63 11.47
CA ALA A 281 3.88 10.53 11.90
C ALA A 281 4.68 9.44 12.64
N LEU A 282 5.85 9.06 12.11
CA LEU A 282 6.74 8.11 12.76
C LEU A 282 7.25 8.64 14.13
N ASN A 283 7.59 9.91 14.21
CA ASN A 283 8.00 10.52 15.48
C ASN A 283 6.86 10.56 16.48
N TRP A 284 5.62 10.85 16.05
CA TRP A 284 4.45 10.73 16.92
C TRP A 284 4.23 9.30 17.39
N ALA A 285 4.42 8.31 16.52
CA ALA A 285 4.34 6.89 16.90
C ALA A 285 5.38 6.55 17.98
N ILE A 286 6.65 6.93 17.78
CA ILE A 286 7.72 6.72 18.76
C ILE A 286 7.39 7.39 20.10
N ASP A 287 6.85 8.62 20.09
CA ASP A 287 6.60 9.38 21.31
C ASP A 287 5.35 8.94 22.05
N SER A 288 4.32 8.46 21.34
CA SER A 288 3.01 8.07 21.92
C SER A 288 2.96 6.64 22.44
N VAL A 289 3.86 5.75 21.99
CA VAL A 289 3.97 4.38 22.49
C VAL A 289 4.61 4.36 23.89
N ARG A 290 4.15 3.47 24.78
CA ARG A 290 4.73 3.27 26.11
C ARG A 290 6.17 2.75 26.05
N LYS A 291 6.88 2.78 27.15
CA LYS A 291 8.19 2.13 27.29
C LYS A 291 8.04 0.61 27.02
N GLY A 292 8.98 0.05 26.28
CA GLY A 292 8.99 -1.37 25.90
C GLY A 292 7.92 -1.73 24.85
N GLY A 293 7.25 -0.76 24.25
CA GLY A 293 6.23 -1.03 23.22
C GLY A 293 6.83 -1.22 21.82
N THR A 294 5.96 -1.47 20.85
CA THR A 294 6.36 -1.75 19.45
C THR A 294 5.85 -0.67 18.49
N VAL A 295 6.69 -0.27 17.54
CA VAL A 295 6.30 0.59 16.41
C VAL A 295 6.48 -0.19 15.11
N SER A 296 5.38 -0.40 14.41
CA SER A 296 5.33 -0.97 13.06
C SER A 296 5.35 0.15 12.03
N VAL A 297 6.29 0.12 11.08
CA VAL A 297 6.46 1.14 10.06
C VAL A 297 6.09 0.56 8.70
N MET A 298 4.93 0.96 8.18
CA MET A 298 4.40 0.59 6.87
C MET A 298 4.42 1.74 5.87
N GLY A 299 4.53 2.96 6.37
CA GLY A 299 4.67 4.14 5.53
C GLY A 299 5.91 4.06 4.64
N ALA A 300 5.78 4.45 3.38
CA ALA A 300 6.91 4.48 2.45
C ALA A 300 7.79 5.70 2.73
N TYR A 301 9.06 5.48 3.01
CA TYR A 301 10.08 6.51 3.21
C TYR A 301 11.16 6.42 2.14
N GLY A 302 11.60 7.57 1.63
CA GLY A 302 12.75 7.65 0.73
C GLY A 302 14.09 7.49 1.49
N PRO A 303 15.19 7.10 0.81
CA PRO A 303 16.46 6.77 1.46
C PRO A 303 17.21 7.97 2.08
N MET A 304 16.80 9.20 1.82
CA MET A 304 17.67 10.36 2.05
C MET A 304 17.28 11.27 3.21
N PHE A 305 16.08 11.15 3.83
CA PHE A 305 15.70 12.11 4.89
C PHE A 305 14.77 11.49 5.93
N SER A 306 15.32 11.29 7.12
CA SER A 306 14.45 11.04 8.26
C SER A 306 15.17 11.47 9.53
N ALA A 307 14.88 12.66 10.02
CA ALA A 307 15.19 13.02 11.40
C ALA A 307 14.28 12.23 12.35
N VAL A 308 14.53 10.92 12.47
CA VAL A 308 13.80 10.04 13.36
C VAL A 308 14.37 10.14 14.76
N ARG A 309 13.49 10.14 15.77
CA ARG A 309 13.85 10.25 17.19
C ARG A 309 14.40 8.93 17.75
N PHE A 310 15.48 8.43 17.15
CA PHE A 310 16.10 7.16 17.54
C PHE A 310 16.59 7.16 19.00
N GLY A 311 17.09 8.29 19.49
CA GLY A 311 17.53 8.41 20.88
C GLY A 311 16.38 8.17 21.87
N ASP A 312 15.20 8.72 21.58
CA ASP A 312 14.01 8.51 22.40
C ASP A 312 13.49 7.07 22.29
N ALA A 313 13.50 6.49 21.08
CA ALA A 313 13.14 5.10 20.87
C ALA A 313 14.06 4.15 21.66
N MET A 314 15.38 4.39 21.62
CA MET A 314 16.37 3.63 22.39
C MET A 314 16.12 3.76 23.90
N ASN A 315 15.96 4.98 24.40
CA ASN A 315 15.77 5.25 25.84
C ASN A 315 14.44 4.67 26.38
N LYS A 316 13.43 4.55 25.52
CA LYS A 316 12.15 3.89 25.84
C LYS A 316 12.21 2.36 25.69
N GLY A 317 13.30 1.79 25.12
CA GLY A 317 13.43 0.37 24.85
C GLY A 317 12.43 -0.12 23.81
N LEU A 318 12.13 0.68 22.78
CA LEU A 318 11.14 0.33 21.77
C LEU A 318 11.65 -0.75 20.80
N THR A 319 10.73 -1.59 20.35
CA THR A 319 10.93 -2.44 19.17
C THR A 319 10.42 -1.71 17.93
N LEU A 320 11.27 -1.54 16.90
CA LEU A 320 10.86 -1.03 15.60
C LEU A 320 10.89 -2.16 14.59
N ARG A 321 9.76 -2.41 13.92
CA ARG A 321 9.64 -3.43 12.88
C ARG A 321 9.15 -2.79 11.58
N MET A 322 9.82 -3.11 10.47
CA MET A 322 9.52 -2.55 9.17
C MET A 322 9.89 -3.51 8.04
N ASN A 323 9.06 -3.57 7.02
CA ASN A 323 9.39 -4.21 5.74
C ASN A 323 8.32 -3.82 4.70
N GLN A 324 8.64 -3.98 3.41
CA GLN A 324 7.62 -4.03 2.37
C GLN A 324 6.81 -5.33 2.50
N ALA A 325 5.49 -5.23 2.39
CA ALA A 325 4.61 -6.37 2.64
C ALA A 325 4.86 -7.55 1.68
N PRO A 326 5.06 -8.78 2.17
CA PRO A 326 5.09 -9.99 1.35
C PRO A 326 3.64 -10.44 1.08
N VAL A 327 2.94 -9.70 0.22
CA VAL A 327 1.48 -9.69 0.03
C VAL A 327 0.86 -11.09 -0.08
N LYS A 328 1.34 -11.93 -1.01
CA LYS A 328 0.79 -13.28 -1.22
C LYS A 328 0.79 -14.15 0.05
N ARG A 329 1.74 -13.91 0.96
CA ARG A 329 1.83 -14.65 2.22
C ARG A 329 0.62 -14.41 3.13
N GLN A 330 -0.07 -13.29 2.98
CA GLN A 330 -1.21 -12.92 3.81
C GLN A 330 -2.53 -13.53 3.31
N TRP A 331 -2.62 -13.87 2.02
CA TRP A 331 -3.88 -14.27 1.39
C TRP A 331 -4.61 -15.43 2.06
N PRO A 332 -3.96 -16.54 2.46
CA PRO A 332 -4.68 -17.64 3.10
C PRO A 332 -5.48 -17.20 4.33
N ARG A 333 -4.85 -16.40 5.21
CA ARG A 333 -5.50 -15.87 6.42
C ARG A 333 -6.59 -14.85 6.09
N LEU A 334 -6.35 -14.00 5.11
CA LEU A 334 -7.33 -12.98 4.70
C LEU A 334 -8.56 -13.65 4.06
N PHE A 335 -8.40 -14.70 3.28
CA PHE A 335 -9.54 -15.49 2.77
C PHE A 335 -10.33 -16.13 3.91
N GLU A 336 -9.67 -16.68 4.94
CA GLU A 336 -10.35 -17.20 6.13
C GLU A 336 -11.21 -16.12 6.81
N HIS A 337 -10.67 -14.92 7.00
CA HIS A 337 -11.40 -13.80 7.61
C HIS A 337 -12.58 -13.32 6.75
N ILE A 338 -12.43 -13.28 5.42
CA ILE A 338 -13.53 -12.92 4.51
C ILE A 338 -14.65 -13.97 4.60
N ARG A 339 -14.32 -15.26 4.54
CA ARG A 339 -15.28 -16.38 4.65
C ARG A 339 -16.03 -16.38 5.98
N ALA A 340 -15.34 -16.04 7.06
CA ALA A 340 -15.92 -15.92 8.39
C ALA A 340 -16.77 -14.63 8.58
N GLY A 341 -16.84 -13.75 7.57
CA GLY A 341 -17.55 -12.48 7.66
C GLY A 341 -16.87 -11.43 8.56
N HIS A 342 -15.64 -11.67 8.98
CA HIS A 342 -14.88 -10.74 9.81
C HIS A 342 -14.36 -9.54 9.02
N LEU A 343 -14.22 -9.69 7.70
CA LEU A 343 -13.71 -8.70 6.76
C LEU A 343 -14.56 -8.62 5.50
N ARG A 344 -14.70 -7.40 5.00
CA ARG A 344 -15.17 -7.10 3.66
C ARG A 344 -14.29 -5.95 3.11
N PRO A 345 -13.13 -6.28 2.51
CA PRO A 345 -12.18 -5.28 2.00
C PRO A 345 -12.82 -4.27 1.04
N SER A 346 -13.76 -4.71 0.19
CA SER A 346 -14.48 -3.88 -0.78
C SER A 346 -15.25 -2.70 -0.17
N GLU A 347 -15.55 -2.71 1.13
CA GLU A 347 -16.14 -1.55 1.82
C GLU A 347 -15.25 -0.29 1.83
N LEU A 348 -13.96 -0.44 1.51
CA LEU A 348 -13.05 0.69 1.33
C LEU A 348 -13.17 1.35 -0.05
N ILE A 349 -13.79 0.69 -1.02
CA ILE A 349 -13.97 1.22 -2.38
C ILE A 349 -15.02 2.32 -2.34
N THR A 350 -14.63 3.51 -2.75
CA THR A 350 -15.52 4.68 -2.81
C THR A 350 -15.87 5.08 -4.23
N HIS A 351 -14.98 4.85 -5.19
CA HIS A 351 -15.14 5.29 -6.57
C HIS A 351 -14.80 4.18 -7.55
N ARG A 352 -15.59 4.07 -8.62
CA ARG A 352 -15.32 3.22 -9.78
C ARG A 352 -15.18 4.12 -11.00
N ILE A 353 -14.00 4.12 -11.58
CA ILE A 353 -13.59 5.08 -12.61
C ILE A 353 -13.24 4.30 -13.89
N PRO A 354 -13.92 4.54 -15.00
CA PRO A 354 -13.50 3.99 -16.28
C PRO A 354 -12.06 4.41 -16.62
N LEU A 355 -11.29 3.52 -17.25
CA LEU A 355 -9.90 3.82 -17.63
C LEU A 355 -9.77 5.12 -18.45
N ASP A 356 -10.76 5.43 -19.28
CA ASP A 356 -10.79 6.66 -20.07
C ASP A 356 -10.82 7.93 -19.22
N HIS A 357 -11.31 7.84 -17.98
CA HIS A 357 -11.39 8.93 -17.01
C HIS A 357 -10.26 8.89 -15.97
N ILE A 358 -9.18 8.12 -16.23
CA ILE A 358 -8.08 7.93 -15.28
C ILE A 358 -7.45 9.24 -14.80
N ALA A 359 -7.36 10.25 -15.67
CA ALA A 359 -6.79 11.56 -15.32
C ALA A 359 -7.64 12.29 -14.27
N GLU A 360 -8.97 12.19 -14.36
CA GLU A 360 -9.90 12.69 -13.36
C GLU A 360 -9.74 11.95 -12.03
N GLY A 361 -9.64 10.62 -12.09
CA GLY A 361 -9.40 9.78 -10.92
C GLY A 361 -8.14 10.18 -10.14
N TYR A 362 -7.04 10.41 -10.84
CA TYR A 362 -5.81 10.91 -10.22
C TYR A 362 -5.98 12.31 -9.63
N HIS A 363 -6.70 13.20 -10.31
CA HIS A 363 -6.95 14.55 -9.83
C HIS A 363 -7.78 14.55 -8.53
N ILE A 364 -8.90 13.82 -8.50
CA ILE A 364 -9.77 13.72 -7.33
C ILE A 364 -9.00 13.09 -6.16
N PHE A 365 -8.26 12.00 -6.41
CA PHE A 365 -7.53 11.30 -5.38
C PHE A 365 -6.36 12.11 -4.82
N SER A 366 -5.58 12.77 -5.69
CA SER A 366 -4.48 13.64 -5.29
C SER A 366 -4.96 14.87 -4.50
N SER A 367 -6.11 15.43 -4.88
CA SER A 367 -6.69 16.60 -4.24
C SER A 367 -7.60 16.27 -3.05
N LYS A 368 -7.77 14.98 -2.72
CA LYS A 368 -8.58 14.48 -1.59
C LYS A 368 -10.05 15.00 -1.65
N LEU A 369 -10.60 15.05 -2.86
CA LEU A 369 -11.97 15.52 -3.12
C LEU A 369 -12.96 14.36 -3.04
N ASP A 370 -14.27 14.69 -2.90
CA ASP A 370 -15.39 13.76 -2.99
C ASP A 370 -15.30 12.56 -2.03
N ASP A 371 -14.77 12.79 -0.84
CA ASP A 371 -14.60 11.77 0.20
C ASP A 371 -13.87 10.48 -0.30
N ILE A 372 -12.98 10.63 -1.27
CA ILE A 372 -12.30 9.51 -1.93
C ILE A 372 -11.33 8.78 -0.99
N ILE A 373 -11.51 7.47 -0.87
CA ILE A 373 -10.62 6.59 -0.07
C ILE A 373 -9.89 5.62 -0.99
N LYS A 374 -10.61 4.75 -1.68
CA LYS A 374 -10.03 3.77 -2.59
C LYS A 374 -10.72 3.82 -3.95
N PRO A 375 -10.11 4.48 -4.94
CA PRO A 375 -10.60 4.46 -6.31
C PRO A 375 -10.20 3.16 -7.02
N VAL A 376 -11.16 2.55 -7.69
CA VAL A 376 -11.00 1.37 -8.53
C VAL A 376 -11.12 1.79 -9.99
N ILE A 377 -10.25 1.29 -10.83
CA ILE A 377 -10.22 1.50 -12.27
C ILE A 377 -10.83 0.30 -12.97
N VAL A 378 -11.74 0.57 -13.89
CA VAL A 378 -12.37 -0.43 -14.77
C VAL A 378 -11.79 -0.26 -16.17
N PRO A 379 -10.88 -1.16 -16.62
CA PRO A 379 -10.19 -1.00 -17.91
C PRO A 379 -11.09 -1.16 -19.14
N ALA A 380 -12.04 -2.09 -19.08
CA ALA A 380 -13.04 -2.30 -20.11
C ALA A 380 -14.44 -2.07 -19.55
N ALA A 381 -15.23 -1.18 -20.16
CA ALA A 381 -16.65 -1.02 -19.89
C ALA A 381 -17.45 -1.86 -20.92
#